data_c6b32bc3cd28ce14b02453797676e720
#
_entry.id   c6b32bc3cd28ce14b02453797676e720
#
_cell.length_a   1.000
_cell.length_b   1.000
_cell.length_c   1.000
_cell.angle_alpha   90.00
_cell.angle_beta   90.00
_cell.angle_gamma   90.00
#
_symmetry.space_group_name_H-M   'P 1'
#
loop_
_entity.id
_entity.type
_entity.pdbx_description
1 polymer ?
#
loop_
_entity_poly.entity_id
_entity_poly.type
_entity_poly.pdbx_seq_one_letter_code
_entity_poly.pdbx_strand_id
1 'polypeptide(L)'
;NIFQMYMFWELVGVSSYLLIGFYYSLHAAVHASKKAFIVTRFADMFFLIGILIFGYYTGSYNFSFTGTEIAYGAGASAFTVADNARALAAGGMILPTALVLMFIGGAGKSAMFPLHIWLPDAMEGPTPVSALIHAATMVVAGVFQIARLFPVWIEYAPQALEVVVIVGAFTAFYAAAVACAQSDIKRVLAFSTISQIAFMMVALGVCLPGHHGAVLDNHAQLGYMASMFHLFTHAMFKACLFLGAGCIIHAVHSNEMSAMGGLRKYMPITHITFLISCLAIAGIPFFSGFSSKDEIITACFEYSPVCGWWMTGVAAMTAFYMFRLYYGIFWGTENKELHAHHTPHEAPLAMTFPLIFLSIVTVGVGVFTTLGGFCDWSWASFGSIVSAAGTAYTVHFDPQVAATSTVIAILSIALATYIYKGEKQPIADKMYATFPRLHRWAYKRFYMDEVYQYVTHKILFRYVSRTAQWIDEKIINGLIDFSAWGANEAGETIRPWQSGDVRQYAVWFLTG
;
A
#
# COMPACT_ATOMS: atom_id res chain seq x y z
N ASN A 1 14.74 16.01 -4.21
CA ASN A 1 15.57 14.89 -4.67
C ASN A 1 15.14 13.57 -4.02
N ILE A 2 15.69 12.44 -4.49
CA ILE A 2 15.31 11.09 -4.04
C ILE A 2 15.65 10.90 -2.55
N PHE A 3 16.80 11.40 -2.10
CA PHE A 3 17.22 11.29 -0.70
C PHE A 3 16.32 12.12 0.22
N GLN A 4 15.92 13.32 -0.20
CA GLN A 4 14.94 14.12 0.52
C GLN A 4 13.57 13.42 0.58
N MET A 5 13.13 12.78 -0.51
CA MET A 5 11.92 11.95 -0.51
C MET A 5 12.02 10.85 0.54
N TYR A 6 13.18 10.18 0.66
CA TYR A 6 13.41 9.17 1.69
C TYR A 6 13.30 9.73 3.12
N MET A 7 13.83 10.91 3.38
CA MET A 7 13.71 11.55 4.71
C MET A 7 12.24 11.76 5.11
N PHE A 8 11.42 12.32 4.20
CA PHE A 8 9.99 12.47 4.46
C PHE A 8 9.23 11.15 4.50
N TRP A 9 9.68 10.16 3.75
CA TRP A 9 9.17 8.79 3.80
C TRP A 9 9.29 8.17 5.18
N GLU A 10 10.42 8.42 5.84
CA GLU A 10 10.68 8.01 7.20
C GLU A 10 9.76 8.72 8.20
N LEU A 11 9.50 10.02 8.00
CA LEU A 11 8.55 10.78 8.83
C LEU A 11 7.11 10.27 8.70
N VAL A 12 6.69 9.85 7.51
CA VAL A 12 5.40 9.17 7.30
C VAL A 12 5.32 7.88 8.12
N GLY A 13 6.42 7.12 8.18
CA GLY A 13 6.52 5.92 9.01
C GLY A 13 6.32 6.20 10.50
N VAL A 14 6.98 7.22 11.03
CA VAL A 14 6.85 7.64 12.44
C VAL A 14 5.44 8.18 12.72
N SER A 15 4.91 9.03 11.84
CA SER A 15 3.56 9.59 12.00
C SER A 15 2.51 8.49 12.04
N SER A 16 2.60 7.50 11.16
CA SER A 16 1.68 6.36 11.14
C SER A 16 1.80 5.51 12.41
N TYR A 17 3.00 5.29 12.92
CA TYR A 17 3.24 4.60 14.19
C TYR A 17 2.49 5.26 15.35
N LEU A 18 2.61 6.59 15.47
CA LEU A 18 1.95 7.37 16.52
C LEU A 18 0.42 7.36 16.36
N LEU A 19 -0.05 7.49 15.12
CA LEU A 19 -1.48 7.54 14.82
C LEU A 19 -2.17 6.18 15.02
N ILE A 20 -1.55 5.07 14.62
CA ILE A 20 -2.08 3.72 14.86
C ILE A 20 -2.08 3.42 16.36
N GLY A 21 -1.02 3.83 17.07
CA GLY A 21 -0.88 3.69 18.51
C GLY A 21 -1.62 4.73 19.34
N PHE A 22 -2.57 5.49 18.77
CA PHE A 22 -3.30 6.56 19.46
C PHE A 22 -3.94 6.06 20.77
N TYR A 23 -4.54 4.89 20.76
CA TYR A 23 -5.09 4.23 21.94
C TYR A 23 -3.99 3.42 22.66
N TYR A 24 -2.93 4.10 23.09
CA TYR A 24 -1.75 3.46 23.69
C TYR A 24 -2.02 2.69 24.99
N SER A 25 -3.17 2.90 25.63
CA SER A 25 -3.63 2.11 26.77
C SER A 25 -4.12 0.70 26.36
N LEU A 26 -4.46 0.49 25.08
CA LEU A 26 -4.89 -0.79 24.54
C LEU A 26 -3.70 -1.58 24.01
N HIS A 27 -3.48 -2.77 24.56
CA HIS A 27 -2.37 -3.64 24.14
C HIS A 27 -2.41 -3.97 22.64
N ALA A 28 -3.62 -4.15 22.08
CA ALA A 28 -3.82 -4.40 20.65
C ALA A 28 -3.30 -3.25 19.78
N ALA A 29 -3.60 -1.99 20.13
CA ALA A 29 -3.16 -0.81 19.40
C ALA A 29 -1.62 -0.64 19.46
N VAL A 30 -1.02 -0.86 20.64
CA VAL A 30 0.44 -0.85 20.80
C VAL A 30 1.12 -1.94 19.97
N HIS A 31 0.55 -3.15 19.94
CA HIS A 31 1.10 -4.24 19.13
C HIS A 31 0.98 -3.93 17.63
N ALA A 32 -0.17 -3.42 17.18
CA ALA A 32 -0.41 -3.06 15.80
C ALA A 32 0.52 -1.94 15.31
N SER A 33 0.73 -0.90 16.12
CA SER A 33 1.63 0.20 15.79
C SER A 33 3.09 -0.25 15.67
N LYS A 34 3.57 -1.08 16.60
CA LYS A 34 4.91 -1.68 16.54
C LYS A 34 5.08 -2.56 15.30
N LYS A 35 4.09 -3.41 14.99
CA LYS A 35 4.12 -4.28 13.81
C LYS A 35 4.20 -3.44 12.53
N ALA A 36 3.36 -2.41 12.39
CA ALA A 36 3.37 -1.51 11.24
C ALA A 36 4.73 -0.83 11.08
N PHE A 37 5.30 -0.31 12.17
CA PHE A 37 6.59 0.36 12.15
C PHE A 37 7.73 -0.58 11.75
N ILE A 38 7.82 -1.76 12.38
CA ILE A 38 8.92 -2.71 12.13
C ILE A 38 8.89 -3.23 10.69
N VAL A 39 7.70 -3.62 10.18
CA VAL A 39 7.58 -4.14 8.81
C VAL A 39 7.93 -3.09 7.78
N THR A 40 7.45 -1.85 7.95
CA THR A 40 7.76 -0.78 7.01
C THR A 40 9.21 -0.34 7.11
N ARG A 41 9.82 -0.32 8.30
CA ARG A 41 11.26 -0.01 8.48
C ARG A 41 12.17 -1.05 7.86
N PHE A 42 11.82 -2.31 7.97
CA PHE A 42 12.55 -3.36 7.27
C PHE A 42 12.55 -3.14 5.75
N ALA A 43 11.42 -2.78 5.18
CA ALA A 43 11.30 -2.43 3.77
C ALA A 43 12.10 -1.15 3.42
N ASP A 44 12.07 -0.14 4.29
CA ASP A 44 12.75 1.13 4.09
C ASP A 44 14.29 0.99 4.03
N MET A 45 14.87 -0.05 4.68
CA MET A 45 16.29 -0.38 4.53
C MET A 45 16.65 -0.72 3.08
N PHE A 46 15.81 -1.52 2.41
CA PHE A 46 16.03 -1.84 0.98
C PHE A 46 15.88 -0.60 0.11
N PHE A 47 14.93 0.28 0.45
CA PHE A 47 14.77 1.56 -0.24
C PHE A 47 16.05 2.40 -0.14
N LEU A 48 16.63 2.54 1.04
CA LEU A 48 17.87 3.28 1.24
C LEU A 48 19.03 2.66 0.46
N ILE A 49 19.20 1.35 0.53
CA ILE A 49 20.25 0.64 -0.23
C ILE A 49 20.08 0.90 -1.73
N GLY A 50 18.86 0.80 -2.24
CA GLY A 50 18.54 1.09 -3.64
C GLY A 50 18.90 2.53 -4.02
N ILE A 51 18.57 3.52 -3.19
CA ILE A 51 18.93 4.93 -3.39
C ILE A 51 20.46 5.11 -3.44
N LEU A 52 21.19 4.50 -2.51
CA LEU A 52 22.65 4.63 -2.45
C LEU A 52 23.32 4.00 -3.69
N ILE A 53 22.86 2.82 -4.13
CA ILE A 53 23.33 2.19 -5.37
C ILE A 53 23.00 3.09 -6.56
N PHE A 54 21.77 3.56 -6.66
CA PHE A 54 21.32 4.45 -7.73
C PHE A 54 22.20 5.71 -7.79
N GLY A 55 22.36 6.43 -6.66
CA GLY A 55 23.15 7.66 -6.61
C GLY A 55 24.64 7.44 -6.91
N TYR A 56 25.23 6.30 -6.49
CA TYR A 56 26.61 5.97 -6.79
C TYR A 56 26.86 5.78 -8.29
N TYR A 57 25.95 5.05 -8.96
CA TYR A 57 26.10 4.74 -10.39
C TYR A 57 25.60 5.85 -11.32
N THR A 58 24.60 6.64 -10.93
CA THR A 58 24.10 7.77 -11.72
C THR A 58 24.84 9.08 -11.42
N GLY A 59 25.55 9.16 -10.29
CA GLY A 59 26.24 10.37 -9.84
C GLY A 59 25.32 11.47 -9.30
N SER A 60 24.02 11.22 -9.15
CA SER A 60 23.04 12.22 -8.67
C SER A 60 21.88 11.61 -7.90
N TYR A 61 21.36 12.37 -6.96
CA TYR A 61 20.11 12.10 -6.22
C TYR A 61 18.98 13.03 -6.66
N ASN A 62 19.20 13.93 -7.60
CA ASN A 62 18.21 14.91 -8.01
C ASN A 62 17.20 14.32 -9.00
N PHE A 63 15.98 14.84 -8.97
CA PHE A 63 14.97 14.54 -9.99
C PHE A 63 15.18 15.35 -11.28
N SER A 64 16.00 16.41 -11.23
CA SER A 64 16.43 17.20 -12.38
C SER A 64 17.93 17.15 -12.48
N PHE A 65 18.45 17.02 -13.69
CA PHE A 65 19.89 16.98 -13.98
C PHE A 65 20.35 18.30 -14.56
N THR A 66 21.41 18.83 -13.95
CA THR A 66 22.28 19.91 -14.45
C THR A 66 21.59 21.01 -15.26
N GLY A 67 21.12 22.05 -14.57
CA GLY A 67 20.99 23.41 -15.12
C GLY A 67 20.01 23.63 -16.28
N THR A 68 19.48 22.57 -16.87
CA THR A 68 18.39 22.61 -17.80
C THR A 68 17.14 22.11 -17.08
N GLU A 69 16.19 22.98 -16.92
CA GLU A 69 14.83 22.59 -16.53
C GLU A 69 14.41 21.47 -17.47
N ILE A 70 14.10 20.31 -16.92
CA ILE A 70 13.52 19.23 -17.68
C ILE A 70 12.12 19.67 -18.02
N ALA A 71 11.96 20.30 -19.14
CA ALA A 71 10.69 20.38 -19.79
C ALA A 71 10.29 18.94 -20.14
N TYR A 72 9.38 18.37 -19.39
CA TYR A 72 8.63 17.20 -19.81
C TYR A 72 8.09 17.54 -21.21
N GLY A 73 8.60 16.92 -22.26
CA GLY A 73 8.04 17.12 -23.59
C GLY A 73 9.02 17.44 -24.72
N ALA A 74 10.29 17.66 -24.48
CA ALA A 74 11.23 18.02 -25.55
C ALA A 74 12.39 17.03 -25.75
N GLY A 75 12.14 15.72 -25.71
CA GLY A 75 13.15 14.73 -26.10
C GLY A 75 14.40 14.62 -25.20
N ALA A 76 14.43 15.33 -24.09
CA ALA A 76 15.44 15.18 -23.07
C ALA A 76 14.96 14.19 -22.04
N SER A 77 15.64 13.05 -21.90
CA SER A 77 15.38 12.12 -20.81
C SER A 77 15.51 12.86 -19.48
N ALA A 78 14.55 12.65 -18.59
CA ALA A 78 14.53 13.28 -17.27
C ALA A 78 15.77 12.98 -16.44
N PHE A 79 16.55 11.98 -16.84
CA PHE A 79 17.73 11.51 -16.15
C PHE A 79 18.78 11.15 -17.20
N THR A 80 19.80 11.98 -17.37
CA THR A 80 20.95 11.68 -18.25
C THR A 80 21.84 10.59 -17.64
N VAL A 81 21.26 9.43 -17.37
CA VAL A 81 22.02 8.24 -16.96
C VAL A 81 22.88 7.74 -18.12
N ALA A 82 22.50 8.05 -19.37
CA ALA A 82 23.20 7.63 -20.57
C ALA A 82 24.68 8.04 -20.63
N ASP A 83 25.03 9.19 -20.05
CA ASP A 83 26.40 9.68 -20.03
C ASP A 83 27.23 9.10 -18.87
N ASN A 84 26.65 8.28 -18.01
CA ASN A 84 27.36 7.72 -16.89
C ASN A 84 28.03 6.39 -17.28
N ALA A 85 29.27 6.46 -17.72
CA ALA A 85 30.11 5.31 -18.09
C ALA A 85 30.14 4.20 -17.00
N ARG A 86 29.93 4.54 -15.74
CA ARG A 86 29.86 3.55 -14.64
C ARG A 86 28.60 2.72 -14.69
N ALA A 87 27.44 3.32 -15.00
CA ALA A 87 26.17 2.60 -15.12
C ALA A 87 26.20 1.65 -16.33
N LEU A 88 26.78 2.09 -17.45
CA LEU A 88 26.95 1.29 -18.65
C LEU A 88 27.99 0.18 -18.46
N ALA A 89 29.11 0.45 -17.77
CA ALA A 89 30.16 -0.53 -17.50
C ALA A 89 29.72 -1.64 -16.52
N ALA A 90 28.69 -1.41 -15.73
CA ALA A 90 28.21 -2.35 -14.72
C ALA A 90 27.30 -3.47 -15.27
N GLY A 91 27.22 -3.64 -16.59
CA GLY A 91 26.59 -4.83 -17.21
C GLY A 91 25.06 -4.87 -17.18
N GLY A 92 24.37 -3.73 -17.12
CA GLY A 92 22.91 -3.67 -17.34
C GLY A 92 22.00 -4.15 -16.19
N MET A 93 22.52 -4.81 -15.16
CA MET A 93 21.71 -5.35 -14.06
C MET A 93 21.67 -4.49 -12.79
N ILE A 94 22.56 -3.52 -12.64
CA ILE A 94 22.71 -2.74 -11.40
C ILE A 94 21.54 -1.78 -11.21
N LEU A 95 21.15 -1.04 -12.25
CA LEU A 95 20.01 -0.13 -12.17
C LEU A 95 18.68 -0.86 -11.96
N PRO A 96 18.37 -1.94 -12.70
CA PRO A 96 17.22 -2.79 -12.38
C PRO A 96 17.22 -3.28 -10.93
N THR A 97 18.37 -3.73 -10.41
CA THR A 97 18.49 -4.17 -9.01
C THR A 97 18.23 -3.02 -8.03
N ALA A 98 18.81 -1.83 -8.27
CA ALA A 98 18.58 -0.66 -7.43
C ALA A 98 17.09 -0.27 -7.39
N LEU A 99 16.42 -0.27 -8.53
CA LEU A 99 15.00 0.06 -8.63
C LEU A 99 14.11 -1.01 -7.97
N VAL A 100 14.42 -2.30 -8.11
CA VAL A 100 13.71 -3.37 -7.39
C VAL A 100 13.89 -3.22 -5.87
N LEU A 101 15.09 -2.89 -5.39
CA LEU A 101 15.32 -2.62 -3.97
C LEU A 101 14.51 -1.40 -3.50
N MET A 102 14.46 -0.34 -4.31
CA MET A 102 13.59 0.80 -4.02
C MET A 102 12.11 0.39 -3.99
N PHE A 103 11.68 -0.46 -4.94
CA PHE A 103 10.32 -0.99 -4.98
C PHE A 103 9.96 -1.79 -3.73
N ILE A 104 10.89 -2.55 -3.13
CA ILE A 104 10.64 -3.26 -1.86
C ILE A 104 10.24 -2.26 -0.77
N GLY A 105 10.91 -1.09 -0.68
CA GLY A 105 10.49 -0.01 0.22
C GLY A 105 9.09 0.51 -0.09
N GLY A 106 8.81 0.75 -1.37
CA GLY A 106 7.48 1.12 -1.85
C GLY A 106 6.41 0.06 -1.53
N ALA A 107 6.73 -1.21 -1.75
CA ALA A 107 5.87 -2.35 -1.45
C ALA A 107 5.56 -2.46 0.05
N GLY A 108 6.51 -2.12 0.92
CA GLY A 108 6.31 -2.08 2.38
C GLY A 108 5.27 -1.06 2.80
N LYS A 109 5.37 0.20 2.34
CA LYS A 109 4.38 1.26 2.63
C LYS A 109 3.04 0.99 1.95
N SER A 110 3.05 0.47 0.74
CA SER A 110 1.84 0.15 -0.04
C SER A 110 1.22 -1.19 0.31
N ALA A 111 1.76 -1.87 1.32
CA ALA A 111 1.26 -3.17 1.81
C ALA A 111 1.11 -4.22 0.69
N MET A 112 2.10 -4.31 -0.20
CA MET A 112 2.14 -5.37 -1.22
C MET A 112 2.60 -6.69 -0.58
N PHE A 113 2.15 -7.80 -1.13
CA PHE A 113 2.61 -9.12 -0.69
C PHE A 113 4.14 -9.27 -0.90
N PRO A 114 4.87 -9.82 0.05
CA PRO A 114 4.44 -10.37 1.34
C PRO A 114 4.35 -9.35 2.50
N LEU A 115 4.73 -8.09 2.30
CA LEU A 115 4.86 -7.06 3.34
C LEU A 115 3.52 -6.42 3.79
N HIS A 116 2.37 -7.02 3.44
CA HIS A 116 1.03 -6.50 3.67
C HIS A 116 0.48 -6.69 5.10
N ILE A 117 1.11 -7.54 5.90
CA ILE A 117 0.58 -8.06 7.17
C ILE A 117 0.29 -6.99 8.24
N TRP A 118 0.87 -5.80 8.11
CA TRP A 118 0.70 -4.71 9.07
C TRP A 118 -0.60 -3.92 8.85
N LEU A 119 -1.06 -3.82 7.59
CA LEU A 119 -2.15 -2.91 7.22
C LEU A 119 -3.51 -3.29 7.81
N PRO A 120 -3.92 -4.58 7.82
CA PRO A 120 -5.18 -4.98 8.48
C PRO A 120 -5.15 -4.79 9.99
N ASP A 121 -4.00 -4.89 10.64
CA ASP A 121 -3.87 -4.69 12.08
C ASP A 121 -3.82 -3.19 12.44
N ALA A 122 -3.41 -2.33 11.52
CA ALA A 122 -3.47 -0.88 11.67
C ALA A 122 -4.91 -0.35 11.89
N MET A 123 -5.93 -1.19 11.70
CA MET A 123 -7.34 -0.89 12.01
C MET A 123 -7.64 -0.69 13.49
N GLU A 124 -6.72 -1.02 14.38
CA GLU A 124 -6.83 -0.73 15.83
C GLU A 124 -6.75 0.79 16.13
N GLY A 125 -6.25 1.59 15.22
CA GLY A 125 -6.28 3.05 15.32
C GLY A 125 -7.67 3.66 15.12
N PRO A 126 -7.86 4.96 15.45
CA PRO A 126 -9.11 5.68 15.21
C PRO A 126 -9.53 5.63 13.73
N THR A 127 -10.84 5.57 13.47
CA THR A 127 -11.34 5.44 12.09
C THR A 127 -10.95 6.60 11.16
N PRO A 128 -10.90 7.88 11.59
CA PRO A 128 -10.36 8.97 10.76
C PRO A 128 -8.89 8.77 10.37
N VAL A 129 -8.09 8.18 11.26
CA VAL A 129 -6.70 7.80 10.96
C VAL A 129 -6.65 6.68 9.93
N SER A 130 -7.55 5.68 10.06
CA SER A 130 -7.68 4.63 9.04
C SER A 130 -8.06 5.23 7.68
N ALA A 131 -8.99 6.19 7.63
CA ALA A 131 -9.34 6.90 6.41
C ALA A 131 -8.11 7.60 5.78
N LEU A 132 -7.33 8.32 6.58
CA LEU A 132 -6.14 9.04 6.14
C LEU A 132 -5.08 8.08 5.56
N ILE A 133 -4.73 7.03 6.32
CA ILE A 133 -3.68 6.07 5.93
C ILE A 133 -4.05 5.33 4.64
N HIS A 134 -5.32 4.93 4.49
CA HIS A 134 -5.77 4.02 3.43
C HIS A 134 -6.26 4.72 2.17
N ALA A 135 -6.71 5.99 2.25
CA ALA A 135 -7.27 6.67 1.08
C ALA A 135 -6.20 7.31 0.19
N ALA A 136 -5.33 8.16 0.77
CA ALA A 136 -4.54 9.08 -0.05
C ALA A 136 -3.10 9.32 0.45
N THR A 137 -2.67 8.73 1.57
CA THR A 137 -1.37 9.11 2.14
C THR A 137 -0.37 7.96 2.15
N MET A 138 -0.32 7.15 3.19
CA MET A 138 0.76 6.19 3.39
C MET A 138 0.80 5.09 2.33
N VAL A 139 -0.35 4.49 2.03
CA VAL A 139 -0.41 3.32 1.14
C VAL A 139 -0.18 3.66 -0.33
N VAL A 140 -0.36 4.91 -0.73
CA VAL A 140 -0.09 5.37 -2.11
C VAL A 140 1.37 5.79 -2.33
N ALA A 141 2.18 5.81 -1.28
CA ALA A 141 3.57 6.25 -1.34
C ALA A 141 4.41 5.41 -2.32
N GLY A 142 4.22 4.08 -2.35
CA GLY A 142 4.92 3.22 -3.29
C GLY A 142 4.48 3.43 -4.75
N VAL A 143 3.19 3.71 -4.98
CA VAL A 143 2.69 4.09 -6.32
C VAL A 143 3.35 5.39 -6.75
N PHE A 144 3.37 6.40 -5.88
CA PHE A 144 4.03 7.68 -6.13
C PHE A 144 5.52 7.52 -6.41
N GLN A 145 6.22 6.64 -5.69
CA GLN A 145 7.64 6.38 -5.88
C GLN A 145 7.93 5.86 -7.29
N ILE A 146 7.19 4.84 -7.75
CA ILE A 146 7.36 4.32 -9.12
C ILE A 146 7.00 5.39 -10.14
N ALA A 147 5.87 6.08 -9.95
CA ALA A 147 5.42 7.12 -10.85
C ALA A 147 6.42 8.29 -10.95
N ARG A 148 7.05 8.67 -9.82
CA ARG A 148 8.04 9.76 -9.80
C ARG A 148 9.33 9.39 -10.52
N LEU A 149 9.74 8.13 -10.45
CA LEU A 149 10.92 7.60 -11.12
C LEU A 149 10.58 6.90 -12.46
N PHE A 150 9.35 7.07 -12.95
CA PHE A 150 8.82 6.33 -14.09
C PHE A 150 9.69 6.40 -15.35
N PRO A 151 10.25 7.56 -15.76
CA PRO A 151 11.15 7.61 -16.90
C PRO A 151 12.37 6.70 -16.75
N VAL A 152 12.92 6.59 -15.53
CA VAL A 152 14.08 5.70 -15.27
C VAL A 152 13.67 4.24 -15.37
N TRP A 153 12.50 3.87 -14.90
CA TRP A 153 12.00 2.51 -14.99
C TRP A 153 11.86 2.06 -16.43
N ILE A 154 11.23 2.88 -17.27
CA ILE A 154 10.97 2.53 -18.68
C ILE A 154 12.24 2.50 -19.51
N GLU A 155 13.12 3.49 -19.34
CA GLU A 155 14.29 3.66 -20.19
C GLU A 155 15.42 2.70 -19.83
N TYR A 156 15.67 2.49 -18.52
CA TYR A 156 16.86 1.78 -18.06
C TYR A 156 16.59 0.45 -17.38
N ALA A 157 15.37 0.17 -16.98
CA ALA A 157 15.05 -1.04 -16.23
C ALA A 157 13.65 -1.61 -16.51
N PRO A 158 13.24 -1.76 -17.78
CA PRO A 158 11.91 -2.28 -18.11
C PRO A 158 11.66 -3.67 -17.51
N GLN A 159 12.68 -4.52 -17.40
CA GLN A 159 12.57 -5.85 -16.79
C GLN A 159 12.17 -5.79 -15.30
N ALA A 160 12.52 -4.72 -14.61
CA ALA A 160 12.14 -4.54 -13.20
C ALA A 160 10.63 -4.22 -13.04
N LEU A 161 9.98 -3.67 -14.07
CA LEU A 161 8.53 -3.47 -14.07
C LEU A 161 7.74 -4.79 -14.08
N GLU A 162 8.30 -5.86 -14.66
CA GLU A 162 7.68 -7.19 -14.61
C GLU A 162 7.53 -7.70 -13.17
N VAL A 163 8.51 -7.40 -12.30
CA VAL A 163 8.40 -7.72 -10.86
C VAL A 163 7.23 -6.97 -10.23
N VAL A 164 7.03 -5.70 -10.62
CA VAL A 164 5.90 -4.89 -10.13
C VAL A 164 4.57 -5.47 -10.58
N VAL A 165 4.46 -5.91 -11.85
CA VAL A 165 3.25 -6.59 -12.37
C VAL A 165 2.94 -7.85 -11.59
N ILE A 166 3.92 -8.75 -11.43
CA ILE A 166 3.73 -10.05 -10.78
C ILE A 166 3.30 -9.85 -9.31
N VAL A 167 4.04 -9.03 -8.56
CA VAL A 167 3.74 -8.74 -7.17
C VAL A 167 2.39 -8.03 -7.03
N GLY A 168 2.09 -7.07 -7.89
CA GLY A 168 0.83 -6.34 -7.92
C GLY A 168 -0.35 -7.25 -8.24
N ALA A 169 -0.29 -8.02 -9.32
CA ALA A 169 -1.38 -8.91 -9.75
C ALA A 169 -1.69 -9.99 -8.71
N PHE A 170 -0.66 -10.59 -8.11
CA PHE A 170 -0.83 -11.55 -7.02
C PHE A 170 -1.45 -10.88 -5.79
N THR A 171 -0.95 -9.71 -5.39
CA THR A 171 -1.46 -8.96 -4.23
C THR A 171 -2.91 -8.57 -4.43
N ALA A 172 -3.30 -8.11 -5.62
CA ALA A 172 -4.68 -7.73 -5.95
C ALA A 172 -5.65 -8.89 -5.74
N PHE A 173 -5.31 -10.07 -6.24
CA PHE A 173 -6.11 -11.28 -6.08
C PHE A 173 -6.16 -11.76 -4.63
N TYR A 174 -5.00 -11.88 -3.98
CA TYR A 174 -4.89 -12.31 -2.59
C TYR A 174 -5.77 -11.46 -1.67
N ALA A 175 -5.63 -10.13 -1.78
CA ALA A 175 -6.37 -9.20 -0.95
C ALA A 175 -7.89 -9.26 -1.22
N ALA A 176 -8.31 -9.39 -2.49
CA ALA A 176 -9.71 -9.55 -2.83
C ALA A 176 -10.29 -10.86 -2.27
N ALA A 177 -9.55 -11.96 -2.34
CA ALA A 177 -9.97 -13.25 -1.78
C ALA A 177 -10.15 -13.18 -0.26
N VAL A 178 -9.22 -12.55 0.45
CA VAL A 178 -9.33 -12.34 1.90
C VAL A 178 -10.50 -11.42 2.25
N ALA A 179 -10.72 -10.32 1.49
CA ALA A 179 -11.83 -9.39 1.70
C ALA A 179 -13.20 -10.08 1.61
N CYS A 180 -13.35 -11.08 0.74
CA CYS A 180 -14.58 -11.88 0.62
C CYS A 180 -14.95 -12.65 1.91
N ALA A 181 -13.98 -12.94 2.78
CA ALA A 181 -14.18 -13.77 3.97
C ALA A 181 -14.21 -12.98 5.30
N GLN A 182 -13.72 -11.73 5.32
CA GLN A 182 -13.65 -10.93 6.56
C GLN A 182 -15.03 -10.52 7.07
N SER A 183 -15.19 -10.45 8.40
CA SER A 183 -16.42 -10.03 9.09
C SER A 183 -16.35 -8.63 9.69
N ASP A 184 -15.15 -8.07 9.91
CA ASP A 184 -14.91 -6.73 10.42
C ASP A 184 -14.95 -5.71 9.27
N ILE A 185 -15.80 -4.67 9.39
CA ILE A 185 -15.99 -3.61 8.38
C ILE A 185 -14.66 -2.93 8.01
N LYS A 186 -13.84 -2.58 9.00
CA LYS A 186 -12.55 -1.91 8.77
C LYS A 186 -11.55 -2.84 8.08
N ARG A 187 -11.54 -4.13 8.43
CA ARG A 187 -10.67 -5.12 7.81
C ARG A 187 -11.06 -5.42 6.36
N VAL A 188 -12.36 -5.51 6.05
CA VAL A 188 -12.82 -5.61 4.65
C VAL A 188 -12.32 -4.42 3.84
N LEU A 189 -12.47 -3.20 4.36
CA LEU A 189 -12.00 -1.98 3.71
C LEU A 189 -10.47 -1.93 3.58
N ALA A 190 -9.73 -2.46 4.57
CA ALA A 190 -8.27 -2.54 4.52
C ALA A 190 -7.79 -3.47 3.40
N PHE A 191 -8.32 -4.69 3.30
CA PHE A 191 -7.99 -5.62 2.21
C PHE A 191 -8.46 -5.09 0.84
N SER A 192 -9.60 -4.40 0.82
CA SER A 192 -10.03 -3.69 -0.37
C SER A 192 -9.03 -2.59 -0.78
N THR A 193 -8.40 -1.89 0.18
CA THR A 193 -7.34 -0.92 -0.11
C THR A 193 -6.12 -1.61 -0.72
N ILE A 194 -5.62 -2.69 -0.10
CA ILE A 194 -4.48 -3.46 -0.63
C ILE A 194 -4.74 -3.87 -2.08
N SER A 195 -5.94 -4.38 -2.36
CA SER A 195 -6.33 -4.78 -3.73
C SER A 195 -6.33 -3.60 -4.71
N GLN A 196 -6.87 -2.42 -4.33
CA GLN A 196 -6.92 -1.27 -5.24
C GLN A 196 -5.54 -0.61 -5.45
N ILE A 197 -4.70 -0.54 -4.43
CA ILE A 197 -3.31 -0.08 -4.59
C ILE A 197 -2.54 -1.04 -5.52
N ALA A 198 -2.80 -2.33 -5.39
CA ALA A 198 -2.21 -3.33 -6.29
C ALA A 198 -2.67 -3.15 -7.76
N PHE A 199 -3.93 -2.74 -8.02
CA PHE A 199 -4.36 -2.32 -9.36
C PHE A 199 -3.51 -1.18 -9.91
N MET A 200 -3.21 -0.16 -9.10
CA MET A 200 -2.37 0.97 -9.51
C MET A 200 -0.93 0.52 -9.81
N MET A 201 -0.39 -0.39 -8.98
CA MET A 201 0.94 -0.97 -9.20
C MET A 201 1.00 -1.76 -10.51
N VAL A 202 -0.02 -2.60 -10.78
CA VAL A 202 -0.10 -3.34 -12.05
C VAL A 202 -0.16 -2.37 -13.23
N ALA A 203 -0.97 -1.31 -13.14
CA ALA A 203 -1.09 -0.31 -14.21
C ALA A 203 0.26 0.35 -14.55
N LEU A 204 1.07 0.69 -13.53
CA LEU A 204 2.43 1.19 -13.76
C LEU A 204 3.36 0.10 -14.31
N GLY A 205 3.21 -1.12 -13.84
CA GLY A 205 4.07 -2.23 -14.23
C GLY A 205 3.86 -2.71 -15.67
N VAL A 206 2.64 -2.66 -16.20
CA VAL A 206 2.32 -3.08 -17.59
C VAL A 206 2.77 -2.07 -18.65
N CYS A 207 3.27 -0.91 -18.23
CA CYS A 207 3.83 0.11 -19.11
C CYS A 207 5.22 -0.32 -19.63
N LEU A 208 5.30 -1.30 -20.50
CA LEU A 208 6.55 -1.66 -21.17
C LEU A 208 6.82 -0.77 -22.38
N PRO A 209 8.10 -0.48 -22.71
CA PRO A 209 8.42 0.24 -23.94
C PRO A 209 7.91 -0.56 -25.14
N GLY A 210 7.20 0.11 -26.03
CA GLY A 210 6.61 -0.53 -27.20
C GLY A 210 7.65 -1.12 -28.14
N HIS A 211 7.24 -2.09 -28.94
CA HIS A 211 8.06 -2.74 -29.99
C HIS A 211 8.55 -1.77 -31.09
N HIS A 212 8.18 -0.51 -31.04
CA HIS A 212 8.43 0.50 -32.08
C HIS A 212 9.56 1.49 -31.78
N GLY A 213 10.37 1.25 -30.74
CA GLY A 213 11.59 2.03 -30.46
C GLY A 213 11.36 3.43 -29.87
N ALA A 214 10.12 3.82 -29.59
CA ALA A 214 9.83 5.03 -28.81
C ALA A 214 9.80 4.68 -27.32
N VAL A 215 10.62 5.35 -26.53
CA VAL A 215 10.77 5.09 -25.07
C VAL A 215 9.47 5.32 -24.32
N LEU A 216 8.60 6.19 -24.80
CA LEU A 216 7.28 6.50 -24.24
C LEU A 216 6.26 6.50 -25.37
N ASP A 217 5.73 5.33 -25.70
CA ASP A 217 4.60 5.18 -26.61
C ASP A 217 3.25 5.38 -25.87
N ASN A 218 2.15 5.27 -26.63
CA ASN A 218 0.81 5.44 -26.07
C ASN A 218 0.50 4.40 -24.99
N HIS A 219 1.04 3.18 -25.03
CA HIS A 219 0.81 2.13 -24.04
C HIS A 219 1.46 2.46 -22.70
N ALA A 220 2.72 2.93 -22.70
CA ALA A 220 3.41 3.36 -21.50
C ALA A 220 2.68 4.54 -20.84
N GLN A 221 2.12 5.44 -21.62
CA GLN A 221 1.37 6.58 -21.11
C GLN A 221 0.00 6.18 -20.56
N LEU A 222 -0.70 5.21 -21.17
CA LEU A 222 -1.99 4.74 -20.70
C LEU A 222 -1.93 4.21 -19.29
N GLY A 223 -1.04 3.27 -19.00
CA GLY A 223 -0.93 2.66 -17.67
C GLY A 223 -0.51 3.68 -16.59
N TYR A 224 0.41 4.60 -16.91
CA TYR A 224 0.80 5.68 -16.00
C TYR A 224 -0.37 6.60 -15.68
N MET A 225 -1.06 7.10 -16.69
CA MET A 225 -2.23 7.98 -16.55
C MET A 225 -3.34 7.27 -15.75
N ALA A 226 -3.67 6.02 -16.11
CA ALA A 226 -4.70 5.24 -15.46
C ALA A 226 -4.39 4.99 -13.97
N SER A 227 -3.13 4.70 -13.64
CA SER A 227 -2.69 4.54 -12.25
C SER A 227 -2.88 5.83 -11.45
N MET A 228 -2.43 6.98 -11.98
CA MET A 228 -2.55 8.27 -11.30
C MET A 228 -4.00 8.72 -11.21
N PHE A 229 -4.80 8.47 -12.24
CA PHE A 229 -6.22 8.76 -12.21
C PHE A 229 -6.97 7.90 -11.20
N HIS A 230 -6.64 6.59 -11.13
CA HIS A 230 -7.24 5.71 -10.13
C HIS A 230 -6.80 6.09 -8.71
N LEU A 231 -5.59 6.59 -8.51
CA LEU A 231 -5.13 7.13 -7.23
C LEU A 231 -6.02 8.29 -6.77
N PHE A 232 -6.32 9.24 -7.66
CA PHE A 232 -7.19 10.37 -7.35
C PHE A 232 -8.61 9.92 -7.01
N THR A 233 -9.23 9.09 -7.86
CA THR A 233 -10.61 8.62 -7.63
C THR A 233 -10.70 7.74 -6.39
N HIS A 234 -9.69 6.88 -6.17
CA HIS A 234 -9.56 6.04 -4.97
C HIS A 234 -9.53 6.87 -3.70
N ALA A 235 -8.76 7.96 -3.67
CA ALA A 235 -8.71 8.85 -2.53
C ALA A 235 -10.10 9.34 -2.12
N MET A 236 -10.96 9.71 -3.09
CA MET A 236 -12.31 10.22 -2.83
C MET A 236 -13.24 9.14 -2.29
N PHE A 237 -13.47 8.07 -3.05
CA PHE A 237 -14.44 7.06 -2.62
C PHE A 237 -13.95 6.25 -1.42
N LYS A 238 -12.63 6.05 -1.25
CA LYS A 238 -12.09 5.29 -0.12
C LYS A 238 -12.16 6.06 1.20
N ALA A 239 -11.85 7.37 1.17
CA ALA A 239 -12.07 8.22 2.32
C ALA A 239 -13.54 8.22 2.75
N CYS A 240 -14.47 8.33 1.78
CA CYS A 240 -15.89 8.26 2.04
C CYS A 240 -16.31 6.91 2.69
N LEU A 241 -15.80 5.78 2.20
CA LEU A 241 -16.06 4.46 2.78
C LEU A 241 -15.57 4.33 4.21
N PHE A 242 -14.34 4.76 4.51
CA PHE A 242 -13.80 4.69 5.86
C PHE A 242 -14.48 5.65 6.83
N LEU A 243 -14.74 6.90 6.41
CA LEU A 243 -15.49 7.84 7.25
C LEU A 243 -16.94 7.37 7.47
N GLY A 244 -17.57 6.80 6.43
CA GLY A 244 -18.88 6.15 6.55
C GLY A 244 -18.86 4.97 7.51
N ALA A 245 -17.81 4.12 7.44
CA ALA A 245 -17.59 3.07 8.44
C ALA A 245 -17.45 3.65 9.86
N GLY A 246 -16.80 4.81 10.00
CA GLY A 246 -16.71 5.53 11.26
C GLY A 246 -18.09 5.95 11.81
N CYS A 247 -18.96 6.47 10.95
CA CYS A 247 -20.34 6.81 11.34
C CYS A 247 -21.12 5.57 11.79
N ILE A 248 -20.98 4.45 11.08
CA ILE A 248 -21.65 3.19 11.41
C ILE A 248 -21.15 2.64 12.75
N ILE A 249 -19.84 2.59 12.96
CA ILE A 249 -19.22 2.13 14.20
C ILE A 249 -19.64 3.03 15.37
N HIS A 250 -19.73 4.33 15.15
CA HIS A 250 -20.21 5.28 16.17
C HIS A 250 -21.65 5.00 16.58
N ALA A 251 -22.52 4.62 15.63
CA ALA A 251 -23.91 4.32 15.90
C ALA A 251 -24.14 2.92 16.54
N VAL A 252 -23.30 1.93 16.22
CA VAL A 252 -23.49 0.52 16.64
C VAL A 252 -22.50 0.10 17.75
N HIS A 253 -21.44 0.87 17.98
CA HIS A 253 -20.35 0.56 18.93
C HIS A 253 -19.64 -0.78 18.70
N SER A 254 -19.65 -1.28 17.45
CA SER A 254 -18.98 -2.52 17.05
C SER A 254 -18.41 -2.42 15.64
N ASN A 255 -17.27 -3.08 15.40
CA ASN A 255 -16.68 -3.23 14.07
C ASN A 255 -17.25 -4.45 13.31
N GLU A 256 -17.88 -5.39 14.02
CA GLU A 256 -18.35 -6.65 13.44
C GLU A 256 -19.66 -6.47 12.68
N MET A 257 -19.72 -7.02 11.46
CA MET A 257 -20.91 -6.97 10.60
C MET A 257 -22.11 -7.68 11.23
N SER A 258 -21.88 -8.67 12.10
CA SER A 258 -22.94 -9.38 12.84
C SER A 258 -23.69 -8.49 13.84
N ALA A 259 -23.08 -7.40 14.29
CA ALA A 259 -23.72 -6.39 15.14
C ALA A 259 -24.51 -5.35 14.34
N MET A 260 -24.40 -5.36 13.02
CA MET A 260 -25.04 -4.43 12.09
C MET A 260 -26.28 -5.09 11.48
N GLY A 261 -26.83 -4.49 10.45
CA GLY A 261 -28.02 -4.97 9.73
C GLY A 261 -29.18 -3.99 9.82
N GLY A 262 -29.90 -3.82 8.74
CA GLY A 262 -31.08 -2.95 8.68
C GLY A 262 -30.84 -1.46 8.85
N LEU A 263 -29.56 -1.00 8.91
CA LEU A 263 -29.18 0.37 9.29
C LEU A 263 -29.66 1.46 8.32
N ARG A 264 -30.07 1.11 7.12
CA ARG A 264 -30.59 2.06 6.10
C ARG A 264 -31.73 2.95 6.60
N LYS A 265 -32.51 2.45 7.56
CA LYS A 265 -33.67 3.16 8.12
C LYS A 265 -33.24 4.25 9.11
N TYR A 266 -32.15 4.01 9.82
CA TYR A 266 -31.64 4.84 10.90
C TYR A 266 -30.60 5.86 10.41
N MET A 267 -29.86 5.52 9.33
CA MET A 267 -28.72 6.30 8.83
C MET A 267 -28.85 6.56 7.32
N PRO A 268 -29.84 7.33 6.85
CA PRO A 268 -30.10 7.52 5.41
C PRO A 268 -28.97 8.24 4.68
N ILE A 269 -28.33 9.24 5.29
CA ILE A 269 -27.23 10.00 4.66
C ILE A 269 -26.00 9.10 4.52
N THR A 270 -25.61 8.44 5.62
CA THR A 270 -24.49 7.50 5.62
C THR A 270 -24.74 6.34 4.63
N HIS A 271 -25.97 5.84 4.56
CA HIS A 271 -26.39 4.79 3.63
C HIS A 271 -26.16 5.19 2.17
N ILE A 272 -26.66 6.36 1.74
CA ILE A 272 -26.59 6.82 0.35
C ILE A 272 -25.13 7.10 -0.03
N THR A 273 -24.36 7.79 0.81
CA THR A 273 -22.96 8.14 0.54
C THR A 273 -22.06 6.90 0.48
N PHE A 274 -22.32 5.90 1.34
CA PHE A 274 -21.64 4.61 1.31
C PHE A 274 -21.98 3.82 0.04
N LEU A 275 -23.26 3.82 -0.40
CA LEU A 275 -23.68 3.18 -1.64
C LEU A 275 -22.99 3.81 -2.87
N ILE A 276 -22.95 5.14 -2.95
CA ILE A 276 -22.24 5.87 -4.02
C ILE A 276 -20.78 5.40 -4.10
N SER A 277 -20.12 5.31 -2.98
CA SER A 277 -18.73 4.87 -2.91
C SER A 277 -18.56 3.38 -3.26
N CYS A 278 -19.53 2.52 -2.90
CA CYS A 278 -19.55 1.11 -3.32
C CYS A 278 -19.72 0.96 -4.83
N LEU A 279 -20.58 1.77 -5.45
CA LEU A 279 -20.77 1.79 -6.90
C LEU A 279 -19.50 2.29 -7.62
N ALA A 280 -18.85 3.32 -7.06
CA ALA A 280 -17.61 3.84 -7.59
C ALA A 280 -16.48 2.77 -7.57
N ILE A 281 -16.22 2.15 -6.44
CA ILE A 281 -15.18 1.14 -6.34
C ILE A 281 -15.49 -0.12 -7.14
N ALA A 282 -16.77 -0.46 -7.36
CA ALA A 282 -17.19 -1.55 -8.22
C ALA A 282 -16.96 -1.27 -9.72
N GLY A 283 -16.75 0.00 -10.11
CA GLY A 283 -16.54 0.39 -11.50
C GLY A 283 -17.85 0.47 -12.30
N ILE A 284 -18.90 1.03 -11.71
CA ILE A 284 -20.17 1.25 -12.39
C ILE A 284 -20.12 2.59 -13.14
N PRO A 285 -20.60 2.65 -14.41
CA PRO A 285 -20.64 3.89 -15.18
C PRO A 285 -21.26 5.06 -14.42
N PHE A 286 -20.82 6.28 -14.71
CA PHE A 286 -21.18 7.54 -14.06
C PHE A 286 -20.64 7.74 -12.64
N PHE A 287 -19.85 6.79 -12.11
CA PHE A 287 -19.09 6.96 -10.88
C PHE A 287 -17.59 7.00 -11.18
N SER A 288 -16.83 7.75 -10.38
CA SER A 288 -15.43 8.07 -10.67
C SER A 288 -14.51 6.86 -10.86
N GLY A 289 -14.83 5.73 -10.20
CA GLY A 289 -14.05 4.50 -10.31
C GLY A 289 -14.24 3.75 -11.62
N PHE A 290 -15.28 4.03 -12.41
CA PHE A 290 -15.50 3.40 -13.70
C PHE A 290 -14.37 3.74 -14.67
N SER A 291 -14.26 4.99 -15.06
CA SER A 291 -13.28 5.43 -16.07
C SER A 291 -11.86 5.09 -15.66
N SER A 292 -11.48 5.30 -14.38
CA SER A 292 -10.12 5.04 -13.93
C SER A 292 -9.77 3.54 -13.89
N LYS A 293 -10.72 2.67 -13.53
CA LYS A 293 -10.49 1.22 -13.49
C LYS A 293 -10.53 0.59 -14.89
N ASP A 294 -11.39 1.10 -15.74
CA ASP A 294 -11.51 0.67 -17.12
C ASP A 294 -10.21 0.89 -17.89
N GLU A 295 -9.61 2.07 -17.75
CA GLU A 295 -8.30 2.39 -18.33
C GLU A 295 -7.18 1.46 -17.81
N ILE A 296 -7.21 1.09 -16.52
CA ILE A 296 -6.25 0.10 -15.98
C ILE A 296 -6.44 -1.26 -16.63
N ILE A 297 -7.69 -1.72 -16.78
CA ILE A 297 -8.00 -3.01 -17.40
C ILE A 297 -7.61 -3.00 -18.87
N THR A 298 -7.86 -1.90 -19.58
CA THR A 298 -7.44 -1.70 -20.98
C THR A 298 -5.92 -1.83 -21.10
N ALA A 299 -5.14 -1.13 -20.27
CA ALA A 299 -3.68 -1.25 -20.24
C ALA A 299 -3.22 -2.69 -19.96
N CYS A 300 -3.93 -3.42 -19.08
CA CYS A 300 -3.63 -4.83 -18.81
C CYS A 300 -3.91 -5.73 -20.02
N PHE A 301 -4.98 -5.49 -20.79
CA PHE A 301 -5.26 -6.23 -22.02
C PHE A 301 -4.25 -5.94 -23.13
N GLU A 302 -3.82 -4.70 -23.26
CA GLU A 302 -2.76 -4.30 -24.19
C GLU A 302 -1.42 -4.99 -23.88
N TYR A 303 -1.11 -5.12 -22.58
CA TYR A 303 0.09 -5.86 -22.14
C TYR A 303 -0.03 -7.37 -22.41
N SER A 304 -1.12 -7.99 -21.99
CA SER A 304 -1.37 -9.42 -22.18
C SER A 304 -2.85 -9.76 -21.90
N PRO A 305 -3.51 -10.56 -22.76
CA PRO A 305 -4.85 -11.04 -22.50
C PRO A 305 -5.01 -11.77 -21.14
N VAL A 306 -3.97 -12.50 -20.71
CA VAL A 306 -3.97 -13.20 -19.42
C VAL A 306 -4.01 -12.19 -18.27
N CYS A 307 -3.20 -11.13 -18.32
CA CYS A 307 -3.22 -10.06 -17.33
C CYS A 307 -4.57 -9.34 -17.33
N GLY A 308 -5.11 -8.99 -18.48
CA GLY A 308 -6.43 -8.35 -18.63
C GLY A 308 -7.54 -9.15 -17.98
N TRP A 309 -7.66 -10.44 -18.30
CA TRP A 309 -8.68 -11.31 -17.70
C TRP A 309 -8.46 -11.56 -16.21
N TRP A 310 -7.20 -11.66 -15.76
CA TRP A 310 -6.86 -11.76 -14.34
C TRP A 310 -7.37 -10.56 -13.56
N MET A 311 -7.03 -9.36 -14.03
CA MET A 311 -7.44 -8.11 -13.36
C MET A 311 -8.95 -7.87 -13.44
N THR A 312 -9.59 -8.27 -14.55
CA THR A 312 -11.07 -8.26 -14.67
C THR A 312 -11.72 -9.20 -13.65
N GLY A 313 -11.16 -10.39 -13.43
CA GLY A 313 -11.59 -11.30 -12.37
C GLY A 313 -11.47 -10.70 -10.97
N VAL A 314 -10.39 -10.01 -10.69
CA VAL A 314 -10.20 -9.29 -9.40
C VAL A 314 -11.19 -8.12 -9.27
N ALA A 315 -11.51 -7.42 -10.36
CA ALA A 315 -12.53 -6.37 -10.36
C ALA A 315 -13.93 -6.95 -10.04
N ALA A 316 -14.27 -8.13 -10.59
CA ALA A 316 -15.49 -8.87 -10.26
C ALA A 316 -15.56 -9.21 -8.75
N MET A 317 -14.48 -9.73 -8.19
CA MET A 317 -14.38 -10.00 -6.75
C MET A 317 -14.54 -8.71 -5.93
N THR A 318 -14.00 -7.57 -6.42
CA THR A 318 -14.15 -6.26 -5.76
C THR A 318 -15.61 -5.86 -5.67
N ALA A 319 -16.35 -5.93 -6.77
CA ALA A 319 -17.79 -5.64 -6.79
C ALA A 319 -18.55 -6.57 -5.83
N PHE A 320 -18.22 -7.86 -5.83
CA PHE A 320 -18.87 -8.87 -4.98
C PHE A 320 -18.66 -8.58 -3.48
N TYR A 321 -17.41 -8.42 -3.00
CA TYR A 321 -17.19 -8.25 -1.56
C TYR A 321 -17.66 -6.88 -1.05
N MET A 322 -17.62 -5.84 -1.87
CA MET A 322 -18.14 -4.52 -1.49
C MET A 322 -19.66 -4.53 -1.33
N PHE A 323 -20.37 -5.22 -2.21
CA PHE A 323 -21.82 -5.35 -2.07
C PHE A 323 -22.23 -6.38 -1.00
N ARG A 324 -21.41 -7.43 -0.75
CA ARG A 324 -21.54 -8.25 0.45
C ARG A 324 -21.47 -7.39 1.72
N LEU A 325 -20.46 -6.51 1.83
CA LEU A 325 -20.30 -5.58 2.94
C LEU A 325 -21.52 -4.65 3.05
N TYR A 326 -21.91 -4.02 1.94
CA TYR A 326 -23.05 -3.10 1.89
C TYR A 326 -24.35 -3.76 2.34
N TYR A 327 -24.67 -4.94 1.85
CA TYR A 327 -25.89 -5.65 2.24
C TYR A 327 -25.84 -6.13 3.69
N GLY A 328 -24.71 -6.57 4.20
CA GLY A 328 -24.53 -6.97 5.58
C GLY A 328 -24.77 -5.84 6.57
N ILE A 329 -24.46 -4.59 6.19
CA ILE A 329 -24.62 -3.41 7.06
C ILE A 329 -26.01 -2.81 6.95
N PHE A 330 -26.47 -2.51 5.71
CA PHE A 330 -27.67 -1.68 5.51
C PHE A 330 -28.93 -2.49 5.27
N TRP A 331 -28.82 -3.75 4.94
CA TRP A 331 -29.96 -4.65 4.69
C TRP A 331 -29.96 -5.77 5.73
N GLY A 332 -29.72 -6.96 5.47
CA GLY A 332 -29.57 -8.08 6.40
C GLY A 332 -30.57 -8.14 7.57
N THR A 333 -30.27 -9.02 8.52
CA THR A 333 -31.07 -9.16 9.76
C THR A 333 -30.65 -8.11 10.78
N GLU A 334 -31.59 -7.32 11.25
CA GLU A 334 -31.37 -6.34 12.32
C GLU A 334 -31.05 -7.04 13.65
N ASN A 335 -29.99 -6.62 14.32
CA ASN A 335 -29.66 -7.12 15.66
C ASN A 335 -30.53 -6.40 16.71
N LYS A 336 -31.73 -6.95 16.93
CA LYS A 336 -32.73 -6.33 17.81
C LYS A 336 -32.28 -6.23 19.26
N GLU A 337 -31.47 -7.15 19.76
CA GLU A 337 -30.96 -7.12 21.13
C GLU A 337 -30.01 -5.94 21.34
N LEU A 338 -29.08 -5.76 20.43
CA LEU A 338 -28.12 -4.65 20.50
C LEU A 338 -28.81 -3.30 20.27
N HIS A 339 -29.75 -3.25 19.30
CA HIS A 339 -30.51 -2.03 19.00
C HIS A 339 -31.55 -1.65 20.07
N ALA A 340 -32.00 -2.59 20.90
CA ALA A 340 -32.84 -2.30 22.02
C ALA A 340 -32.11 -1.57 23.18
N HIS A 341 -30.82 -1.85 23.35
CA HIS A 341 -29.95 -1.16 24.30
C HIS A 341 -29.42 0.17 23.79
N HIS A 342 -29.24 0.30 22.49
CA HIS A 342 -28.70 1.49 21.85
C HIS A 342 -29.33 1.64 20.47
N THR A 343 -30.34 2.50 20.34
CA THR A 343 -31.00 2.76 19.06
C THR A 343 -30.02 3.47 18.12
N PRO A 344 -29.66 2.86 16.97
CA PRO A 344 -28.79 3.53 16.00
C PRO A 344 -29.43 4.84 15.53
N HIS A 345 -28.61 5.84 15.31
CA HIS A 345 -29.03 7.15 14.81
C HIS A 345 -28.03 7.69 13.79
N GLU A 346 -28.45 8.62 12.97
CA GLU A 346 -27.56 9.26 11.98
C GLU A 346 -26.45 10.03 12.70
N ALA A 347 -25.27 10.01 12.11
CA ALA A 347 -24.12 10.73 12.64
C ALA A 347 -24.33 12.26 12.58
N PRO A 348 -23.71 13.03 13.48
CA PRO A 348 -23.82 14.48 13.49
C PRO A 348 -23.30 15.11 12.19
N LEU A 349 -23.74 16.34 11.89
CA LEU A 349 -23.39 17.05 10.66
C LEU A 349 -21.89 17.16 10.43
N ALA A 350 -21.08 17.31 11.47
CA ALA A 350 -19.64 17.35 11.39
C ALA A 350 -19.01 16.07 10.79
N MET A 351 -19.69 14.92 10.92
CA MET A 351 -19.26 13.65 10.34
C MET A 351 -19.92 13.39 8.98
N THR A 352 -21.18 13.81 8.76
CA THR A 352 -21.89 13.56 7.51
C THR A 352 -21.53 14.56 6.41
N PHE A 353 -21.13 15.80 6.74
CA PHE A 353 -20.71 16.80 5.76
C PHE A 353 -19.53 16.31 4.87
N PRO A 354 -18.42 15.77 5.41
CA PRO A 354 -17.35 15.19 4.59
C PRO A 354 -17.83 14.05 3.68
N LEU A 355 -18.77 13.21 4.13
CA LEU A 355 -19.34 12.14 3.31
C LEU A 355 -20.11 12.68 2.11
N ILE A 356 -20.94 13.70 2.34
CA ILE A 356 -21.71 14.35 1.26
C ILE A 356 -20.77 14.99 0.26
N PHE A 357 -19.77 15.75 0.72
CA PHE A 357 -18.79 16.40 -0.13
C PHE A 357 -18.03 15.39 -1.01
N LEU A 358 -17.47 14.34 -0.40
CA LEU A 358 -16.74 13.29 -1.12
C LEU A 358 -17.62 12.53 -2.12
N SER A 359 -18.89 12.32 -1.77
CA SER A 359 -19.85 11.67 -2.68
C SER A 359 -20.19 12.55 -3.88
N ILE A 360 -20.36 13.87 -3.68
CA ILE A 360 -20.58 14.82 -4.78
C ILE A 360 -19.38 14.81 -5.74
N VAL A 361 -18.14 14.86 -5.20
CA VAL A 361 -16.93 14.79 -6.02
C VAL A 361 -16.86 13.46 -6.77
N THR A 362 -17.16 12.34 -6.10
CA THR A 362 -17.14 11.00 -6.70
C THR A 362 -18.12 10.87 -7.87
N VAL A 363 -19.35 11.39 -7.74
CA VAL A 363 -20.35 11.38 -8.81
C VAL A 363 -19.96 12.41 -9.88
N GLY A 364 -19.58 13.62 -9.48
CA GLY A 364 -19.22 14.69 -10.42
C GLY A 364 -18.08 14.31 -11.36
N VAL A 365 -16.99 13.76 -10.81
CA VAL A 365 -15.87 13.26 -11.62
C VAL A 365 -16.33 12.10 -12.50
N GLY A 366 -17.14 11.17 -11.98
CA GLY A 366 -17.62 10.01 -12.73
C GLY A 366 -18.51 10.39 -13.92
N VAL A 367 -19.45 11.31 -13.71
CA VAL A 367 -20.31 11.83 -14.78
C VAL A 367 -19.47 12.56 -15.82
N PHE A 368 -18.59 13.46 -15.39
CA PHE A 368 -17.75 14.25 -16.28
C PHE A 368 -16.85 13.37 -17.15
N THR A 369 -16.14 12.41 -16.57
CA THR A 369 -15.22 11.54 -17.31
C THR A 369 -15.94 10.51 -18.18
N THR A 370 -17.08 9.98 -17.73
CA THR A 370 -17.88 9.05 -18.54
C THR A 370 -18.47 9.75 -19.76
N LEU A 371 -19.07 10.93 -19.58
CA LEU A 371 -19.58 11.74 -20.71
C LEU A 371 -18.43 12.22 -21.61
N GLY A 372 -17.29 12.59 -21.04
CA GLY A 372 -16.08 12.99 -21.78
C GLY A 372 -15.58 11.90 -22.70
N GLY A 373 -15.56 10.64 -22.24
CA GLY A 373 -15.22 9.48 -23.05
C GLY A 373 -16.19 9.24 -24.22
N PHE A 374 -17.51 9.38 -23.98
CA PHE A 374 -18.52 9.22 -25.03
C PHE A 374 -18.57 10.40 -26.02
N CYS A 375 -18.24 11.61 -25.56
CA CYS A 375 -18.31 12.83 -26.36
C CYS A 375 -16.95 13.30 -26.90
N ASP A 376 -15.91 12.52 -26.71
CA ASP A 376 -14.52 12.82 -27.12
C ASP A 376 -13.98 14.18 -26.62
N TRP A 377 -14.22 14.47 -25.33
CA TRP A 377 -13.70 15.67 -24.67
C TRP A 377 -12.23 15.47 -24.26
N SER A 378 -11.39 15.17 -25.24
CA SER A 378 -9.97 14.87 -25.01
C SER A 378 -9.20 15.94 -24.22
N TRP A 379 -9.57 17.23 -24.42
CA TRP A 379 -8.98 18.38 -23.72
C TRP A 379 -9.32 18.42 -22.22
N ALA A 380 -10.40 17.79 -21.80
CA ALA A 380 -10.85 17.73 -20.41
C ALA A 380 -10.51 16.40 -19.74
N SER A 381 -9.83 15.50 -20.44
CA SER A 381 -9.43 14.21 -19.87
C SER A 381 -8.34 14.38 -18.81
N PHE A 382 -8.33 13.48 -17.82
CA PHE A 382 -7.26 13.46 -16.82
C PHE A 382 -5.89 13.24 -17.48
N GLY A 383 -5.84 12.49 -18.58
CA GLY A 383 -4.64 12.25 -19.37
C GLY A 383 -4.03 13.51 -19.99
N SER A 384 -4.83 14.55 -20.28
CA SER A 384 -4.30 15.84 -20.77
C SER A 384 -3.53 16.62 -19.70
N ILE A 385 -3.79 16.32 -18.41
CA ILE A 385 -3.16 17.00 -17.26
C ILE A 385 -2.00 16.18 -16.73
N VAL A 386 -2.13 14.85 -16.72
CA VAL A 386 -1.17 13.93 -16.14
C VAL A 386 -0.60 13.01 -17.22
N SER A 387 0.62 13.30 -17.63
CA SER A 387 1.35 12.52 -18.64
C SER A 387 2.77 12.25 -18.19
N ALA A 388 3.26 11.05 -18.43
CA ALA A 388 4.64 10.68 -18.13
C ALA A 388 5.66 11.39 -19.02
N ALA A 389 5.27 11.76 -20.23
CA ALA A 389 6.13 12.38 -21.24
C ALA A 389 6.00 13.90 -21.32
N GLY A 390 5.12 14.53 -20.54
CA GLY A 390 4.80 15.95 -20.64
C GLY A 390 4.02 16.34 -21.90
N THR A 391 3.67 15.36 -22.75
CA THR A 391 2.77 15.54 -23.90
C THR A 391 1.37 15.11 -23.52
N ALA A 392 0.36 15.83 -23.98
CA ALA A 392 -1.03 15.46 -23.73
C ALA A 392 -1.30 14.03 -24.25
N TYR A 393 -1.76 13.16 -23.36
CA TYR A 393 -2.23 11.83 -23.72
C TYR A 393 -3.69 11.93 -24.15
N THR A 394 -3.99 11.45 -25.35
CA THR A 394 -5.37 11.33 -25.81
C THR A 394 -5.93 9.98 -25.33
N VAL A 395 -6.90 10.02 -24.42
CA VAL A 395 -7.57 8.81 -23.93
C VAL A 395 -8.36 8.21 -25.09
N HIS A 396 -8.02 6.99 -25.46
CA HIS A 396 -8.79 6.18 -26.40
C HIS A 396 -9.70 5.26 -25.60
N PHE A 397 -10.99 5.59 -25.55
CA PHE A 397 -11.99 4.77 -24.89
C PHE A 397 -12.18 3.46 -25.67
N ASP A 398 -11.97 2.31 -25.02
CA ASP A 398 -12.27 0.99 -25.59
C ASP A 398 -13.68 0.54 -25.19
N PRO A 399 -14.69 0.61 -26.09
CA PRO A 399 -16.06 0.22 -25.76
C PRO A 399 -16.22 -1.27 -25.42
N GLN A 400 -15.33 -2.15 -25.91
CA GLN A 400 -15.42 -3.59 -25.67
C GLN A 400 -14.96 -3.91 -24.25
N VAL A 401 -13.85 -3.34 -23.81
CA VAL A 401 -13.35 -3.49 -22.43
C VAL A 401 -14.36 -2.89 -21.46
N ALA A 402 -14.84 -1.68 -21.74
CA ALA A 402 -15.80 -0.96 -20.89
C ALA A 402 -17.13 -1.72 -20.75
N ALA A 403 -17.66 -2.26 -21.83
CA ALA A 403 -18.90 -3.08 -21.80
C ALA A 403 -18.66 -4.38 -21.03
N THR A 404 -17.54 -5.04 -21.26
CA THR A 404 -17.20 -6.32 -20.60
C THR A 404 -17.01 -6.13 -19.10
N SER A 405 -16.23 -5.14 -18.67
CA SER A 405 -15.98 -4.82 -17.26
C SER A 405 -17.27 -4.43 -16.53
N THR A 406 -18.14 -3.62 -17.19
CA THR A 406 -19.43 -3.21 -16.64
C THR A 406 -20.39 -4.40 -16.47
N VAL A 407 -20.53 -5.25 -17.49
CA VAL A 407 -21.40 -6.44 -17.40
C VAL A 407 -20.94 -7.37 -16.28
N ILE A 408 -19.66 -7.63 -16.17
CA ILE A 408 -19.09 -8.47 -15.12
C ILE A 408 -19.32 -7.85 -13.73
N ALA A 409 -19.15 -6.54 -13.58
CA ALA A 409 -19.42 -5.83 -12.32
C ALA A 409 -20.91 -5.94 -11.94
N ILE A 410 -21.83 -5.71 -12.88
CA ILE A 410 -23.28 -5.84 -12.65
C ILE A 410 -23.66 -7.28 -12.27
N LEU A 411 -23.11 -8.28 -12.95
CA LEU A 411 -23.36 -9.70 -12.62
C LEU A 411 -22.84 -10.04 -11.21
N SER A 412 -21.68 -9.52 -10.83
CA SER A 412 -21.10 -9.71 -9.50
C SER A 412 -21.94 -9.03 -8.41
N ILE A 413 -22.46 -7.84 -8.67
CA ILE A 413 -23.39 -7.14 -7.78
C ILE A 413 -24.70 -7.91 -7.67
N ALA A 414 -25.25 -8.39 -8.79
CA ALA A 414 -26.49 -9.18 -8.80
C ALA A 414 -26.32 -10.47 -7.98
N LEU A 415 -25.18 -11.15 -8.12
CA LEU A 415 -24.84 -12.33 -7.33
C LEU A 415 -24.76 -12.00 -5.83
N ALA A 416 -24.06 -10.93 -5.47
CA ALA A 416 -23.99 -10.48 -4.07
C ALA A 416 -25.38 -10.10 -3.52
N THR A 417 -26.20 -9.44 -4.34
CA THR A 417 -27.59 -9.09 -4.01
C THR A 417 -28.43 -10.35 -3.73
N TYR A 418 -28.33 -11.33 -4.60
CA TYR A 418 -29.07 -12.59 -4.48
C TYR A 418 -28.70 -13.36 -3.21
N ILE A 419 -27.41 -13.34 -2.83
CA ILE A 419 -26.90 -14.09 -1.68
C ILE A 419 -27.16 -13.36 -0.35
N TYR A 420 -26.95 -12.01 -0.30
CA TYR A 420 -26.81 -11.28 0.96
C TYR A 420 -27.91 -10.26 1.27
N LYS A 421 -28.78 -9.91 0.33
CA LYS A 421 -29.83 -8.88 0.57
C LYS A 421 -30.92 -9.33 1.54
N GLY A 422 -31.19 -10.64 1.59
CA GLY A 422 -32.27 -11.21 2.42
C GLY A 422 -31.94 -11.22 3.91
N GLU A 423 -32.97 -11.25 4.76
CA GLU A 423 -32.80 -11.42 6.22
C GLU A 423 -32.18 -12.80 6.54
N LYS A 424 -32.61 -13.85 5.85
CA LYS A 424 -31.99 -15.18 5.91
C LYS A 424 -31.06 -15.35 4.72
N GLN A 425 -29.86 -15.85 4.97
CA GLN A 425 -28.82 -16.02 3.96
C GLN A 425 -28.51 -17.52 3.71
N PRO A 426 -29.50 -18.33 3.30
CA PRO A 426 -29.35 -19.78 3.24
C PRO A 426 -28.28 -20.24 2.25
N ILE A 427 -28.02 -19.45 1.21
CA ILE A 427 -26.96 -19.75 0.22
C ILE A 427 -25.58 -19.54 0.84
N ALA A 428 -25.38 -18.45 1.56
CA ALA A 428 -24.12 -18.17 2.26
C ALA A 428 -23.84 -19.25 3.31
N ASP A 429 -24.85 -19.64 4.10
CA ASP A 429 -24.75 -20.70 5.10
C ASP A 429 -24.41 -22.06 4.46
N LYS A 430 -25.06 -22.39 3.33
CA LYS A 430 -24.76 -23.61 2.59
C LYS A 430 -23.35 -23.62 2.00
N MET A 431 -22.89 -22.51 1.44
CA MET A 431 -21.52 -22.36 0.93
C MET A 431 -20.48 -22.52 2.06
N TYR A 432 -20.74 -21.91 3.21
CA TYR A 432 -19.91 -22.06 4.41
C TYR A 432 -19.84 -23.53 4.86
N ALA A 433 -20.98 -24.21 4.92
CA ALA A 433 -21.05 -25.61 5.29
C ALA A 433 -20.35 -26.54 4.28
N THR A 434 -20.40 -26.18 2.98
CA THR A 434 -19.78 -26.98 1.90
C THR A 434 -18.26 -26.80 1.83
N PHE A 435 -17.76 -25.56 2.03
CA PHE A 435 -16.35 -25.22 1.91
C PHE A 435 -15.72 -24.62 3.18
N PRO A 436 -15.85 -25.25 4.35
CA PRO A 436 -15.42 -24.66 5.63
C PRO A 436 -13.91 -24.46 5.71
N ARG A 437 -13.12 -25.32 5.05
CA ARG A 437 -11.65 -25.20 5.02
C ARG A 437 -11.22 -23.97 4.21
N LEU A 438 -11.80 -23.78 3.03
CA LEU A 438 -11.48 -22.64 2.16
C LEU A 438 -11.84 -21.31 2.84
N HIS A 439 -13.05 -21.25 3.43
CA HIS A 439 -13.46 -20.08 4.21
C HIS A 439 -12.49 -19.80 5.37
N ARG A 440 -12.12 -20.83 6.14
CA ARG A 440 -11.17 -20.69 7.25
C ARG A 440 -9.81 -20.19 6.77
N TRP A 441 -9.31 -20.67 5.62
CA TRP A 441 -8.04 -20.22 5.06
C TRP A 441 -8.10 -18.74 4.67
N ALA A 442 -9.13 -18.32 3.95
CA ALA A 442 -9.31 -16.93 3.58
C ALA A 442 -9.54 -16.03 4.81
N TYR A 443 -10.36 -16.45 5.77
CA TYR A 443 -10.61 -15.73 7.02
C TYR A 443 -9.32 -15.54 7.85
N LYS A 444 -8.49 -16.59 7.94
CA LYS A 444 -7.17 -16.57 8.59
C LYS A 444 -6.06 -15.98 7.71
N ARG A 445 -6.42 -15.24 6.65
CA ARG A 445 -5.44 -14.57 5.78
C ARG A 445 -4.40 -15.55 5.21
N PHE A 446 -4.83 -16.78 4.88
CA PHE A 446 -3.98 -17.88 4.42
C PHE A 446 -2.83 -18.21 5.38
N TYR A 447 -3.01 -17.99 6.66
CA TYR A 447 -2.03 -18.23 7.75
C TYR A 447 -0.72 -17.45 7.58
N MET A 448 -0.75 -16.33 6.89
CA MET A 448 0.46 -15.53 6.69
C MET A 448 1.02 -14.96 8.01
N ASP A 449 0.15 -14.55 8.94
CA ASP A 449 0.60 -14.07 10.26
C ASP A 449 1.32 -15.18 11.05
N GLU A 450 0.83 -16.40 10.98
CA GLU A 450 1.45 -17.58 11.62
C GLU A 450 2.82 -17.89 11.00
N VAL A 451 2.95 -17.79 9.67
CA VAL A 451 4.26 -17.96 8.99
C VAL A 451 5.25 -16.91 9.46
N TYR A 452 4.85 -15.64 9.53
CA TYR A 452 5.71 -14.57 10.03
C TYR A 452 6.12 -14.79 11.51
N GLN A 453 5.18 -15.20 12.36
CA GLN A 453 5.48 -15.52 13.76
C GLN A 453 6.46 -16.69 13.86
N TYR A 454 6.28 -17.73 13.05
CA TYR A 454 7.20 -18.86 13.01
C TYR A 454 8.62 -18.42 12.61
N VAL A 455 8.75 -17.65 11.53
CA VAL A 455 10.04 -17.11 11.08
C VAL A 455 10.67 -16.24 12.17
N THR A 456 9.92 -15.33 12.77
CA THR A 456 10.43 -14.41 13.79
C THR A 456 10.88 -15.15 15.05
N HIS A 457 10.01 -16.01 15.62
CA HIS A 457 10.31 -16.65 16.91
C HIS A 457 11.22 -17.87 16.77
N LYS A 458 11.02 -18.69 15.73
CA LYS A 458 11.77 -19.97 15.61
C LYS A 458 13.08 -19.82 14.85
N ILE A 459 13.18 -18.84 13.94
CA ILE A 459 14.39 -18.64 13.14
C ILE A 459 15.16 -17.41 13.65
N LEU A 460 14.59 -16.21 13.58
CA LEU A 460 15.32 -14.99 13.90
C LEU A 460 15.72 -14.93 15.38
N PHE A 461 14.79 -15.08 16.31
CA PHE A 461 15.12 -15.01 17.74
C PHE A 461 15.97 -16.18 18.20
N ARG A 462 15.72 -17.38 17.68
CA ARG A 462 16.46 -18.58 18.14
C ARG A 462 17.88 -18.66 17.61
N TYR A 463 18.10 -18.32 16.35
CA TYR A 463 19.41 -18.50 15.72
C TYR A 463 20.16 -17.18 15.56
N VAL A 464 19.52 -16.11 15.07
CA VAL A 464 20.21 -14.84 14.82
C VAL A 464 20.40 -14.06 16.13
N SER A 465 19.32 -13.80 16.88
CA SER A 465 19.42 -12.98 18.10
C SER A 465 20.26 -13.63 19.20
N ARG A 466 20.12 -14.96 19.41
CA ARG A 466 20.94 -15.66 20.39
C ARG A 466 22.42 -15.70 20.00
N THR A 467 22.72 -15.88 18.73
CA THR A 467 24.11 -15.85 18.24
C THR A 467 24.71 -14.45 18.41
N ALA A 468 23.95 -13.40 18.05
CA ALA A 468 24.37 -12.02 18.26
C ALA A 468 24.59 -11.71 19.76
N GLN A 469 23.68 -12.16 20.63
CA GLN A 469 23.83 -12.04 22.07
C GLN A 469 25.08 -12.75 22.58
N TRP A 470 25.33 -13.98 22.12
CA TRP A 470 26.52 -14.75 22.51
C TRP A 470 27.81 -14.04 22.08
N ILE A 471 27.84 -13.48 20.85
CA ILE A 471 28.99 -12.70 20.36
C ILE A 471 29.19 -11.47 21.25
N ASP A 472 28.14 -10.73 21.55
CA ASP A 472 28.20 -9.54 22.39
C ASP A 472 28.69 -9.87 23.80
N GLU A 473 28.08 -10.84 24.47
CA GLU A 473 28.40 -11.21 25.85
C GLU A 473 29.76 -11.91 25.99
N LYS A 474 30.12 -12.81 25.06
CA LYS A 474 31.33 -13.65 25.23
C LYS A 474 32.55 -13.13 24.49
N ILE A 475 32.35 -12.48 23.33
CA ILE A 475 33.47 -11.96 22.53
C ILE A 475 33.71 -10.50 22.88
N ILE A 476 32.71 -9.63 22.69
CA ILE A 476 32.91 -8.18 22.85
C ILE A 476 33.14 -7.82 24.31
N ASN A 477 32.22 -8.21 25.19
CA ASN A 477 32.38 -7.96 26.63
C ASN A 477 33.58 -8.73 27.20
N GLY A 478 33.81 -9.96 26.75
CA GLY A 478 34.98 -10.75 27.14
C GLY A 478 36.32 -10.10 26.78
N LEU A 479 36.42 -9.44 25.60
CA LEU A 479 37.60 -8.65 25.22
C LEU A 479 37.77 -7.38 26.07
N ILE A 480 36.66 -6.72 26.42
CA ILE A 480 36.67 -5.54 27.30
C ILE A 480 37.17 -5.94 28.70
N ASP A 481 36.60 -7.02 29.26
CA ASP A 481 36.97 -7.54 30.57
C ASP A 481 38.42 -8.01 30.61
N PHE A 482 38.88 -8.69 29.55
CA PHE A 482 40.28 -9.07 29.40
C PHE A 482 41.21 -7.86 29.34
N SER A 483 40.81 -6.80 28.63
CA SER A 483 41.59 -5.56 28.56
C SER A 483 41.65 -4.87 29.92
N ALA A 484 40.53 -4.83 30.64
CA ALA A 484 40.45 -4.27 31.99
C ALA A 484 41.28 -5.11 33.00
N TRP A 485 41.20 -6.44 32.90
CA TRP A 485 42.07 -7.35 33.72
C TRP A 485 43.54 -7.13 33.40
N GLY A 486 43.92 -7.07 32.12
CA GLY A 486 45.32 -6.81 31.72
C GLY A 486 45.86 -5.49 32.21
N ALA A 487 45.06 -4.43 32.16
CA ALA A 487 45.41 -3.12 32.70
C ALA A 487 45.59 -3.16 34.23
N ASN A 488 44.71 -3.89 34.93
CA ASN A 488 44.81 -4.05 36.38
C ASN A 488 46.05 -4.88 36.78
N GLU A 489 46.31 -5.99 36.10
CA GLU A 489 47.49 -6.85 36.35
C GLU A 489 48.78 -6.10 36.07
N ALA A 490 48.83 -5.35 34.99
CA ALA A 490 49.96 -4.44 34.69
C ALA A 490 50.15 -3.37 35.80
N GLY A 491 49.04 -2.82 36.27
CA GLY A 491 49.06 -1.84 37.37
C GLY A 491 49.59 -2.44 38.67
N GLU A 492 49.14 -3.64 39.06
CA GLU A 492 49.62 -4.36 40.24
C GLU A 492 51.11 -4.76 40.11
N THR A 493 51.55 -5.11 38.90
CA THR A 493 52.95 -5.46 38.62
C THR A 493 53.86 -4.23 38.72
N ILE A 494 53.40 -3.05 38.29
CA ILE A 494 54.20 -1.84 38.36
C ILE A 494 54.15 -1.19 39.75
N ARG A 495 53.07 -1.38 40.51
CA ARG A 495 52.86 -0.81 41.84
C ARG A 495 54.04 -0.99 42.82
N PRO A 496 54.70 -2.15 42.94
CA PRO A 496 55.87 -2.33 43.81
C PRO A 496 57.09 -1.45 43.44
N TRP A 497 57.16 -1.02 42.17
CA TRP A 497 58.22 -0.13 41.70
C TRP A 497 58.07 1.30 42.25
N GLN A 498 56.87 1.68 42.69
CA GLN A 498 56.55 2.93 43.35
C GLN A 498 56.68 2.79 44.87
N SER A 499 57.91 2.61 45.35
CA SER A 499 58.20 2.35 46.76
C SER A 499 58.01 3.57 47.71
N GLY A 500 57.86 4.77 47.14
CA GLY A 500 57.80 6.04 47.93
C GLY A 500 59.15 6.50 48.53
N ASP A 501 60.23 5.73 48.33
CA ASP A 501 61.53 6.09 48.78
C ASP A 501 62.30 6.98 47.80
N VAL A 502 62.47 8.23 48.19
CA VAL A 502 63.13 9.25 47.36
C VAL A 502 64.56 8.83 46.94
N ARG A 503 65.28 8.06 47.75
CA ARG A 503 66.59 7.54 47.40
C ARG A 503 66.53 6.58 46.21
N GLN A 504 65.56 5.75 46.19
CA GLN A 504 65.35 4.77 45.12
C GLN A 504 64.96 5.47 43.82
N TYR A 505 64.12 6.47 43.87
CA TYR A 505 63.79 7.32 42.70
C TYR A 505 65.01 8.10 42.18
N ALA A 506 65.83 8.65 43.07
CA ALA A 506 67.07 9.31 42.68
C ALA A 506 68.05 8.38 41.95
N VAL A 507 68.16 7.10 42.39
CA VAL A 507 68.93 6.07 41.67
C VAL A 507 68.35 5.78 40.27
N TRP A 508 67.06 5.62 40.16
CA TRP A 508 66.37 5.39 38.85
C TRP A 508 66.57 6.61 37.93
N PHE A 509 66.47 7.80 38.43
CA PHE A 509 66.69 9.01 37.66
C PHE A 509 68.13 9.17 37.15
N LEU A 510 69.13 8.72 37.95
CA LEU A 510 70.55 8.82 37.59
C LEU A 510 71.01 7.68 36.66
N THR A 511 70.29 6.55 36.65
CA THR A 511 70.63 5.39 35.81
C THR A 511 69.91 5.34 34.44
N GLY A 512 68.99 6.33 34.19
CA GLY A 512 68.26 6.48 32.88
C GLY A 512 67.04 5.68 32.77
#